data_dfb5088b676327d25ce0ad5dcfb41805
#
_entry.id   dfb5088b676327d25ce0ad5dcfb41805
#
_cell.length_a   1.000
_cell.length_b   1.000
_cell.length_c   1.000
_cell.angle_alpha   90.00
_cell.angle_beta   90.00
_cell.angle_gamma   90.00
#
_symmetry.space_group_name_H-M   'P 1'
#
loop_
_entity.id
_entity.type
_entity.pdbx_description
1 polymer ?
#
loop_
_entity_poly.entity_id
_entity_poly.type
_entity_poly.pdbx_seq_one_letter_code
_entity_poly.pdbx_strand_id
1 'polypeptide(L)'
;MERDQASKFINDLLKLMVSRNGSDLFITAEFPPAIKVDGKVTKVSPQPLTPNHTLTLARAVMSDKQVADFERTKECNFAISPAGIGRFRVNAFIQQGRVGMVMRTIPLTLPTIDGLGVPQVLKEVTMAKRGLCILVGATGSGKSTTLAAMVDWRNENSFGHIITVEDPVEFVHPHKNCVVTQREVGLDTDSWEAALKNTLRQAPDVILMGEIRDRETMEHAVAFAETGHLCLATLHANSANQALDRIINFFPEERRPQLLMDLSLNLRAMVSQRLIPKQDGKGRAAAVEIMLNTPLISDLIFKGDVHEIKEIMKKSRNLGMQTFDQALFDAYEANVISYEDALRNADSLNDLRLQIKLNSQRAKSPDLASGTEHFAIV
;
A
#
# COMPACT_ATOMS: atom_id res chain seq x y z
N MET A 1 12.66 -25.23 -28.22
CA MET A 1 13.58 -24.40 -27.38
C MET A 1 13.83 -25.20 -26.12
N GLU A 2 15.07 -25.44 -25.77
CA GLU A 2 15.43 -26.13 -24.52
C GLU A 2 15.20 -25.23 -23.31
N ARG A 3 15.03 -25.82 -22.11
CA ARG A 3 14.69 -25.07 -20.87
C ARG A 3 15.70 -23.96 -20.57
N ASP A 4 16.98 -24.22 -20.72
CA ASP A 4 18.05 -23.24 -20.46
C ASP A 4 18.02 -22.07 -21.45
N GLN A 5 17.73 -22.33 -22.71
CA GLN A 5 17.56 -21.28 -23.72
C GLN A 5 16.34 -20.43 -23.45
N ALA A 6 15.24 -21.05 -22.98
CA ALA A 6 14.03 -20.36 -22.60
C ALA A 6 14.24 -19.47 -21.36
N SER A 7 14.92 -19.97 -20.33
CA SER A 7 15.29 -19.21 -19.15
C SER A 7 16.19 -18.02 -19.49
N LYS A 8 17.21 -18.25 -20.36
CA LYS A 8 18.07 -17.17 -20.83
C LYS A 8 17.28 -16.08 -21.56
N PHE A 9 16.38 -16.48 -22.46
CA PHE A 9 15.57 -15.55 -23.24
C PHE A 9 14.68 -14.68 -22.32
N ILE A 10 14.02 -15.29 -21.32
CA ILE A 10 13.24 -14.54 -20.32
C ILE A 10 14.15 -13.57 -19.55
N ASN A 11 15.32 -14.03 -19.09
CA ASN A 11 16.24 -13.18 -18.33
C ASN A 11 16.73 -11.97 -19.16
N ASP A 12 16.97 -12.15 -20.46
CA ASP A 12 17.36 -11.06 -21.36
C ASP A 12 16.22 -10.04 -21.55
N LEU A 13 14.96 -10.52 -21.65
CA LEU A 13 13.78 -9.64 -21.69
C LEU A 13 13.58 -8.89 -20.38
N LEU A 14 13.78 -9.53 -19.22
CA LEU A 14 13.69 -8.89 -17.92
C LEU A 14 14.78 -7.84 -17.72
N LYS A 15 16.03 -8.11 -18.13
CA LYS A 15 17.10 -7.11 -18.14
C LYS A 15 16.72 -5.89 -18.98
N LEU A 16 16.19 -6.13 -20.18
CA LEU A 16 15.75 -5.06 -21.06
C LEU A 16 14.61 -4.25 -20.43
N MET A 17 13.63 -4.90 -19.79
CA MET A 17 12.54 -4.22 -19.10
C MET A 17 13.08 -3.32 -17.96
N VAL A 18 13.97 -3.84 -17.11
CA VAL A 18 14.58 -3.07 -16.01
C VAL A 18 15.41 -1.91 -16.55
N SER A 19 16.23 -2.10 -17.58
CA SER A 19 17.06 -1.05 -18.18
C SER A 19 16.24 0.11 -18.78
N ARG A 20 14.99 -0.15 -19.15
CA ARG A 20 14.03 0.85 -19.67
C ARG A 20 13.02 1.37 -18.65
N ASN A 21 13.21 1.07 -17.37
CA ASN A 21 12.25 1.37 -16.31
C ASN A 21 10.83 0.86 -16.60
N GLY A 22 10.74 -0.31 -17.27
CA GLY A 22 9.47 -0.94 -17.59
C GLY A 22 8.80 -1.53 -16.35
N SER A 23 7.48 -1.43 -16.30
CA SER A 23 6.67 -1.95 -15.20
C SER A 23 6.27 -3.41 -15.40
N ASP A 24 5.94 -3.78 -16.62
CA ASP A 24 5.39 -5.11 -16.93
C ASP A 24 6.01 -5.66 -18.24
N LEU A 25 6.26 -6.97 -18.27
CA LEU A 25 6.62 -7.76 -19.46
C LEU A 25 5.44 -8.66 -19.81
N PHE A 26 5.03 -8.61 -21.08
CA PHE A 26 3.94 -9.42 -21.64
C PHE A 26 4.50 -10.49 -22.57
N ILE A 27 4.15 -11.74 -22.30
CA ILE A 27 4.45 -12.92 -23.11
C ILE A 27 3.11 -13.55 -23.49
N THR A 28 2.74 -13.46 -24.76
CA THR A 28 1.50 -14.05 -25.28
C THR A 28 1.69 -14.61 -26.67
N ALA A 29 0.89 -15.62 -27.04
CA ALA A 29 0.98 -16.22 -28.37
C ALA A 29 0.49 -15.26 -29.46
N GLU A 30 1.08 -15.40 -30.66
CA GLU A 30 0.77 -14.58 -31.85
C GLU A 30 1.07 -13.08 -31.70
N PHE A 31 1.81 -12.71 -30.68
CA PHE A 31 2.26 -11.35 -30.44
C PHE A 31 3.76 -11.35 -30.06
N PRO A 32 4.53 -10.34 -30.46
CA PRO A 32 5.91 -10.18 -30.01
C PRO A 32 5.97 -9.94 -28.49
N PRO A 33 7.06 -10.38 -27.81
CA PRO A 33 7.29 -9.93 -26.43
C PRO A 33 7.20 -8.41 -26.34
N ALA A 34 6.53 -7.91 -25.31
CA ALA A 34 6.32 -6.49 -25.15
C ALA A 34 6.52 -6.06 -23.70
N ILE A 35 7.02 -4.84 -23.50
CA ILE A 35 7.17 -4.22 -22.18
C ILE A 35 6.28 -2.98 -22.07
N LYS A 36 5.81 -2.69 -20.85
CA LYS A 36 5.07 -1.47 -20.53
C LYS A 36 6.02 -0.46 -19.92
N VAL A 37 6.18 0.68 -20.61
CA VAL A 37 7.01 1.81 -20.17
C VAL A 37 6.13 3.05 -20.16
N ASP A 38 6.09 3.79 -19.06
CA ASP A 38 5.27 5.01 -18.90
C ASP A 38 3.80 4.82 -19.31
N GLY A 39 3.25 3.65 -18.96
CA GLY A 39 1.86 3.30 -19.26
C GLY A 39 1.61 2.81 -20.69
N LYS A 40 2.61 2.83 -21.59
CA LYS A 40 2.50 2.41 -23.00
C LYS A 40 3.15 1.05 -23.23
N VAL A 41 2.47 0.16 -23.95
CA VAL A 41 2.99 -1.14 -24.34
C VAL A 41 3.85 -1.00 -25.60
N THR A 42 5.12 -1.43 -25.52
CA THR A 42 6.09 -1.36 -26.61
C THR A 42 6.63 -2.76 -26.92
N LYS A 43 6.57 -3.17 -28.19
CA LYS A 43 7.14 -4.42 -28.66
C LYS A 43 8.68 -4.37 -28.55
N VAL A 44 9.28 -5.44 -28.05
CA VAL A 44 10.76 -5.53 -27.90
C VAL A 44 11.42 -6.44 -28.93
N SER A 45 10.61 -7.13 -29.73
CA SER A 45 11.04 -7.97 -30.85
C SER A 45 10.06 -7.82 -32.03
N PRO A 46 10.48 -7.95 -33.27
CA PRO A 46 9.55 -7.93 -34.40
C PRO A 46 8.80 -9.25 -34.58
N GLN A 47 9.30 -10.36 -34.05
CA GLN A 47 8.75 -11.69 -34.29
C GLN A 47 7.70 -12.07 -33.23
N PRO A 48 6.49 -12.49 -33.65
CA PRO A 48 5.48 -13.04 -32.76
C PRO A 48 5.94 -14.37 -32.14
N LEU A 49 5.52 -14.61 -30.89
CA LEU A 49 5.73 -15.89 -30.23
C LEU A 49 4.70 -16.91 -30.72
N THR A 50 5.11 -18.15 -30.97
CA THR A 50 4.16 -19.25 -31.21
C THR A 50 3.56 -19.77 -29.91
N PRO A 51 2.42 -20.50 -29.95
CA PRO A 51 1.85 -21.15 -28.75
C PRO A 51 2.85 -22.09 -28.04
N ASN A 52 3.70 -22.78 -28.80
CA ASN A 52 4.74 -23.63 -28.21
C ASN A 52 5.85 -22.82 -27.54
N HIS A 53 6.19 -21.64 -28.08
CA HIS A 53 7.15 -20.75 -27.43
C HIS A 53 6.60 -20.28 -26.06
N THR A 54 5.36 -19.81 -25.99
CA THR A 54 4.80 -19.30 -24.72
C THR A 54 4.68 -20.37 -23.65
N LEU A 55 4.28 -21.60 -24.03
CA LEU A 55 4.26 -22.75 -23.12
C LEU A 55 5.65 -23.08 -22.58
N THR A 56 6.67 -23.15 -23.48
CA THR A 56 8.06 -23.47 -23.09
C THR A 56 8.62 -22.39 -22.17
N LEU A 57 8.40 -21.11 -22.48
CA LEU A 57 8.83 -19.98 -21.66
C LEU A 57 8.21 -19.99 -20.26
N ALA A 58 6.90 -20.27 -20.17
CA ALA A 58 6.21 -20.36 -18.87
C ALA A 58 6.76 -21.51 -18.01
N ARG A 59 6.90 -22.70 -18.59
CA ARG A 59 7.48 -23.86 -17.90
C ARG A 59 8.94 -23.65 -17.47
N ALA A 60 9.70 -22.86 -18.21
CA ALA A 60 11.11 -22.59 -17.89
C ALA A 60 11.30 -21.78 -16.60
N VAL A 61 10.33 -20.96 -16.22
CA VAL A 61 10.38 -20.12 -15.02
C VAL A 61 9.58 -20.71 -13.83
N MET A 62 8.89 -21.82 -14.04
CA MET A 62 8.12 -22.53 -13.02
C MET A 62 8.92 -23.67 -12.39
N SER A 63 8.67 -23.94 -11.11
CA SER A 63 9.06 -25.20 -10.47
C SER A 63 8.14 -26.33 -10.93
N ASP A 64 8.56 -27.59 -10.71
CA ASP A 64 7.74 -28.75 -11.12
C ASP A 64 6.37 -28.78 -10.43
N LYS A 65 6.29 -28.37 -9.16
CA LYS A 65 5.01 -28.19 -8.43
C LYS A 65 4.12 -27.15 -9.10
N GLN A 66 4.69 -26.00 -9.47
CA GLN A 66 3.95 -24.91 -10.15
C GLN A 66 3.46 -25.32 -11.53
N VAL A 67 4.26 -26.11 -12.28
CA VAL A 67 3.82 -26.67 -13.55
C VAL A 67 2.61 -27.59 -13.37
N ALA A 68 2.65 -28.51 -12.40
CA ALA A 68 1.53 -29.41 -12.12
C ALA A 68 0.26 -28.65 -11.69
N ASP A 69 0.41 -27.65 -10.84
CA ASP A 69 -0.72 -26.79 -10.42
C ASP A 69 -1.29 -25.99 -11.59
N PHE A 70 -0.44 -25.40 -12.43
CA PHE A 70 -0.83 -24.66 -13.62
C PHE A 70 -1.60 -25.53 -14.64
N GLU A 71 -1.15 -26.76 -14.87
CA GLU A 71 -1.85 -27.68 -15.76
C GLU A 71 -3.24 -28.04 -15.26
N ARG A 72 -3.43 -28.12 -13.95
CA ARG A 72 -4.72 -28.41 -13.30
C ARG A 72 -5.64 -27.21 -13.24
N THR A 73 -5.12 -26.04 -12.79
CA THR A 73 -5.94 -24.85 -12.46
C THR A 73 -6.06 -23.84 -13.59
N LYS A 74 -5.19 -23.94 -14.62
CA LYS A 74 -5.06 -23.01 -15.74
C LYS A 74 -4.52 -21.64 -15.37
N GLU A 75 -4.13 -21.43 -14.13
CA GLU A 75 -3.53 -20.20 -13.59
C GLU A 75 -2.42 -20.55 -12.61
N CYS A 76 -1.38 -19.69 -12.55
CA CYS A 76 -0.32 -19.81 -11.57
C CYS A 76 0.27 -18.42 -11.26
N ASN A 77 0.27 -18.06 -9.97
CA ASN A 77 0.91 -16.84 -9.46
C ASN A 77 2.15 -17.23 -8.67
N PHE A 78 3.28 -16.61 -8.96
CA PHE A 78 4.55 -16.86 -8.27
C PHE A 78 5.51 -15.69 -8.44
N ALA A 79 6.60 -15.71 -7.69
CA ALA A 79 7.67 -14.73 -7.84
C ALA A 79 8.95 -15.42 -8.34
N ILE A 80 9.74 -14.67 -9.12
CA ILE A 80 11.08 -15.07 -9.52
C ILE A 80 12.09 -13.99 -9.17
N SER A 81 13.31 -14.39 -8.83
CA SER A 81 14.40 -13.47 -8.48
C SER A 81 15.68 -13.86 -9.23
N PRO A 82 15.74 -13.64 -10.55
CA PRO A 82 16.95 -13.96 -11.32
C PRO A 82 18.13 -13.13 -10.81
N ALA A 83 19.27 -13.80 -10.55
CA ALA A 83 20.45 -13.16 -9.96
C ALA A 83 20.93 -11.96 -10.79
N GLY A 84 21.13 -10.82 -10.12
CA GLY A 84 21.63 -9.59 -10.73
C GLY A 84 20.65 -8.86 -11.66
N ILE A 85 19.38 -9.27 -11.71
CA ILE A 85 18.38 -8.61 -12.58
C ILE A 85 17.32 -7.90 -11.73
N GLY A 86 16.70 -8.60 -10.78
CA GLY A 86 15.63 -8.04 -9.96
C GLY A 86 14.68 -9.11 -9.43
N ARG A 87 13.57 -8.66 -8.84
CA ARG A 87 12.47 -9.53 -8.43
C ARG A 87 11.23 -9.20 -9.24
N PHE A 88 10.52 -10.25 -9.68
CA PHE A 88 9.37 -10.13 -10.55
C PHE A 88 8.24 -11.01 -10.06
N ARG A 89 7.03 -10.45 -10.00
CA ARG A 89 5.80 -11.21 -9.84
C ARG A 89 5.36 -11.72 -11.20
N VAL A 90 5.05 -13.00 -11.27
CA VAL A 90 4.63 -13.68 -12.50
C VAL A 90 3.20 -14.17 -12.33
N ASN A 91 2.33 -13.79 -13.25
CA ASN A 91 1.03 -14.40 -13.45
C ASN A 91 1.05 -15.14 -14.79
N ALA A 92 0.90 -16.46 -14.75
CA ALA A 92 0.73 -17.29 -15.93
C ALA A 92 -0.71 -17.78 -15.99
N PHE A 93 -1.30 -17.77 -17.17
CA PHE A 93 -2.70 -18.10 -17.40
C PHE A 93 -2.92 -18.72 -18.78
N ILE A 94 -4.08 -19.37 -18.96
CA ILE A 94 -4.55 -19.87 -20.26
C ILE A 94 -5.60 -18.90 -20.82
N GLN A 95 -5.38 -18.45 -22.05
CA GLN A 95 -6.37 -17.69 -22.82
C GLN A 95 -6.55 -18.33 -24.20
N GLN A 96 -7.79 -18.57 -24.65
CA GLN A 96 -8.10 -19.17 -25.94
C GLN A 96 -7.31 -20.48 -26.20
N GLY A 97 -7.13 -21.29 -25.14
CA GLY A 97 -6.36 -22.53 -25.21
C GLY A 97 -4.83 -22.36 -25.28
N ARG A 98 -4.30 -21.14 -25.13
CA ARG A 98 -2.86 -20.82 -25.25
C ARG A 98 -2.33 -20.20 -23.98
N VAL A 99 -1.07 -20.45 -23.68
CA VAL A 99 -0.41 -19.88 -22.50
C VAL A 99 -0.11 -18.40 -22.72
N GLY A 100 -0.49 -17.57 -21.75
CA GLY A 100 -0.05 -16.20 -21.58
C GLY A 100 0.67 -16.02 -20.24
N MET A 101 1.53 -15.01 -20.14
CA MET A 101 2.27 -14.70 -18.92
C MET A 101 2.53 -13.19 -18.85
N VAL A 102 2.29 -12.61 -17.66
CA VAL A 102 2.65 -11.23 -17.35
C VAL A 102 3.63 -11.25 -16.18
N MET A 103 4.73 -10.52 -16.34
CA MET A 103 5.74 -10.36 -15.29
C MET A 103 5.84 -8.91 -14.89
N ARG A 104 5.59 -8.61 -13.63
CA ARG A 104 5.66 -7.25 -13.06
C ARG A 104 6.92 -7.07 -12.23
N THR A 105 7.63 -5.97 -12.45
CA THR A 105 8.80 -5.59 -11.64
C THR A 105 8.38 -5.29 -10.20
N ILE A 106 9.05 -5.91 -9.22
CA ILE A 106 8.98 -5.56 -7.81
C ILE A 106 10.15 -4.63 -7.52
N PRO A 107 9.91 -3.38 -7.04
CA PRO A 107 10.98 -2.43 -6.74
C PRO A 107 11.95 -3.00 -5.69
N LEU A 108 13.25 -2.85 -5.94
CA LEU A 108 14.30 -3.21 -4.98
C LEU A 108 14.69 -2.04 -4.08
N THR A 109 14.41 -0.81 -4.51
CA THR A 109 14.69 0.39 -3.73
C THR A 109 13.52 0.66 -2.80
N LEU A 110 13.81 0.67 -1.49
CA LEU A 110 12.81 0.98 -0.48
C LEU A 110 12.58 2.50 -0.41
N PRO A 111 11.32 2.93 -0.29
CA PRO A 111 11.01 4.32 -0.02
C PRO A 111 11.40 4.68 1.41
N THR A 112 11.67 5.97 1.67
CA THR A 112 11.88 6.49 3.02
C THR A 112 10.73 7.41 3.42
N ILE A 113 10.44 7.52 4.72
CA ILE A 113 9.38 8.43 5.24
C ILE A 113 9.64 9.86 4.77
N ASP A 114 10.91 10.32 4.84
CA ASP A 114 11.30 11.65 4.39
C ASP A 114 11.15 11.82 2.87
N GLY A 115 11.57 10.83 2.09
CA GLY A 115 11.48 10.85 0.63
C GLY A 115 10.05 10.83 0.09
N LEU A 116 9.11 10.24 0.83
CA LEU A 116 7.68 10.24 0.51
C LEU A 116 6.99 11.56 0.88
N GLY A 117 7.60 12.40 1.72
CA GLY A 117 6.99 13.62 2.24
C GLY A 117 5.76 13.37 3.12
N VAL A 118 5.66 12.20 3.74
CA VAL A 118 4.58 11.89 4.69
C VAL A 118 4.93 12.43 6.09
N PRO A 119 3.91 12.65 6.95
CA PRO A 119 4.13 13.27 8.26
C PRO A 119 5.13 12.51 9.15
N GLN A 120 6.01 13.27 9.83
CA GLN A 120 7.10 12.71 10.65
C GLN A 120 6.61 11.90 11.87
N VAL A 121 5.40 12.16 12.35
CA VAL A 121 4.77 11.37 13.43
C VAL A 121 4.68 9.88 13.11
N LEU A 122 4.73 9.49 11.84
CA LEU A 122 4.79 8.08 11.44
C LEU A 122 6.08 7.39 11.93
N LYS A 123 7.19 8.12 12.09
CA LYS A 123 8.41 7.58 12.71
C LYS A 123 8.15 7.16 14.16
N GLU A 124 7.45 8.00 14.92
CA GLU A 124 7.11 7.71 16.32
C GLU A 124 6.12 6.55 16.43
N VAL A 125 5.08 6.54 15.59
CA VAL A 125 4.09 5.44 15.52
C VAL A 125 4.79 4.12 15.24
N THR A 126 5.74 4.10 14.30
CA THR A 126 6.50 2.91 13.90
C THR A 126 7.43 2.41 15.01
N MET A 127 7.91 3.30 15.88
CA MET A 127 8.78 2.95 17.00
C MET A 127 8.01 2.57 18.27
N ALA A 128 6.68 2.59 18.24
CA ALA A 128 5.87 2.11 19.36
C ALA A 128 6.22 0.65 19.72
N LYS A 129 6.18 0.35 21.02
CA LYS A 129 6.49 -1.00 21.51
C LYS A 129 5.38 -1.99 21.16
N ARG A 130 4.12 -1.55 21.21
CA ARG A 130 2.92 -2.38 21.00
C ARG A 130 1.75 -1.54 20.52
N GLY A 131 0.74 -2.21 20.02
CA GLY A 131 -0.53 -1.63 19.61
C GLY A 131 -0.79 -1.81 18.13
N LEU A 132 -1.95 -1.38 17.66
CA LEU A 132 -2.41 -1.55 16.29
C LEU A 132 -2.31 -0.23 15.52
N CYS A 133 -1.64 -0.23 14.38
CA CYS A 133 -1.63 0.88 13.43
C CYS A 133 -2.21 0.41 12.09
N ILE A 134 -3.23 1.09 11.59
CA ILE A 134 -3.93 0.73 10.36
C ILE A 134 -3.74 1.83 9.31
N LEU A 135 -3.13 1.46 8.17
CA LEU A 135 -3.08 2.32 6.99
C LEU A 135 -4.34 2.12 6.14
N VAL A 136 -4.99 3.21 5.84
CA VAL A 136 -6.32 3.25 5.21
C VAL A 136 -6.24 3.96 3.86
N GLY A 137 -6.96 3.49 2.86
CA GLY A 137 -7.04 4.14 1.56
C GLY A 137 -7.51 3.20 0.45
N ALA A 138 -7.91 3.75 -0.68
CA ALA A 138 -8.26 3.01 -1.87
C ALA A 138 -7.06 2.24 -2.46
N THR A 139 -7.31 1.35 -3.40
CA THR A 139 -6.25 0.71 -4.19
C THR A 139 -5.44 1.78 -4.93
N GLY A 140 -4.10 1.68 -4.87
CA GLY A 140 -3.21 2.65 -5.50
C GLY A 140 -3.04 3.98 -4.75
N SER A 141 -3.52 4.10 -3.50
CA SER A 141 -3.32 5.29 -2.66
C SER A 141 -1.93 5.36 -2.01
N GLY A 142 -1.06 4.35 -2.20
CA GLY A 142 0.31 4.34 -1.70
C GLY A 142 0.47 3.72 -0.30
N LYS A 143 -0.52 3.01 0.23
CA LYS A 143 -0.44 2.34 1.55
C LYS A 143 0.78 1.43 1.69
N SER A 144 0.96 0.50 0.75
CA SER A 144 2.10 -0.45 0.78
C SER A 144 3.44 0.29 0.70
N THR A 145 3.52 1.38 -0.06
CA THR A 145 4.73 2.22 -0.16
C THR A 145 5.04 2.90 1.17
N THR A 146 4.04 3.47 1.83
CA THR A 146 4.21 4.11 3.14
C THR A 146 4.54 3.07 4.21
N LEU A 147 3.87 1.90 4.21
CA LEU A 147 4.21 0.80 5.12
C LEU A 147 5.64 0.31 4.92
N ALA A 148 6.09 0.17 3.67
CA ALA A 148 7.46 -0.23 3.38
C ALA A 148 8.47 0.78 3.97
N ALA A 149 8.20 2.10 3.84
CA ALA A 149 9.01 3.13 4.45
C ALA A 149 9.01 3.07 6.00
N MET A 150 7.85 2.78 6.60
CA MET A 150 7.73 2.60 8.05
C MET A 150 8.50 1.37 8.53
N VAL A 151 8.34 0.22 7.86
CA VAL A 151 9.07 -1.02 8.18
C VAL A 151 10.57 -0.81 8.04
N ASP A 152 11.01 -0.15 6.97
CA ASP A 152 12.44 0.14 6.75
C ASP A 152 13.00 1.07 7.81
N TRP A 153 12.26 2.10 8.22
CA TRP A 153 12.61 2.97 9.34
C TRP A 153 12.78 2.19 10.65
N ARG A 154 11.86 1.28 10.96
CA ARG A 154 11.96 0.39 12.13
C ARG A 154 13.17 -0.52 12.04
N ASN A 155 13.42 -1.10 10.88
CA ASN A 155 14.54 -1.99 10.60
C ASN A 155 15.91 -1.31 10.79
N GLU A 156 16.00 0.00 10.51
CA GLU A 156 17.22 0.79 10.73
C GLU A 156 17.40 1.26 12.16
N ASN A 157 16.33 1.57 12.87
CA ASN A 157 16.37 2.31 14.14
C ASN A 157 16.00 1.45 15.36
N SER A 158 15.76 0.16 15.19
CA SER A 158 15.39 -0.77 16.25
C SER A 158 16.17 -2.08 16.11
N PHE A 159 16.09 -2.91 17.13
CA PHE A 159 16.61 -4.27 17.13
C PHE A 159 15.45 -5.21 17.45
N GLY A 160 15.34 -6.31 16.72
CA GLY A 160 14.26 -7.27 16.94
C GLY A 160 13.89 -8.04 15.69
N HIS A 161 12.69 -8.62 15.69
CA HIS A 161 12.16 -9.44 14.60
C HIS A 161 10.89 -8.82 14.01
N ILE A 162 10.94 -8.47 12.74
CA ILE A 162 9.79 -7.98 11.96
C ILE A 162 9.29 -9.14 11.11
N ILE A 163 8.02 -9.51 11.28
CA ILE A 163 7.37 -10.53 10.44
C ILE A 163 6.34 -9.84 9.57
N THR A 164 6.33 -10.15 8.27
CA THR A 164 5.27 -9.72 7.38
C THR A 164 4.53 -10.93 6.80
N VAL A 165 3.20 -10.81 6.70
CA VAL A 165 2.32 -11.73 5.97
C VAL A 165 1.59 -10.90 4.93
N GLU A 166 1.81 -11.20 3.67
CA GLU A 166 1.38 -10.37 2.54
C GLU A 166 0.80 -11.21 1.40
N ASP A 167 -0.05 -10.60 0.58
CA ASP A 167 -0.66 -11.25 -0.59
C ASP A 167 -0.81 -10.24 -1.75
N PRO A 168 0.28 -10.03 -2.52
CA PRO A 168 1.66 -10.53 -2.38
C PRO A 168 2.60 -9.57 -1.65
N VAL A 169 3.88 -9.99 -1.50
CA VAL A 169 4.98 -9.10 -1.07
C VAL A 169 5.23 -8.03 -2.15
N GLU A 170 5.00 -6.76 -1.79
CA GLU A 170 5.17 -5.60 -2.68
C GLU A 170 6.61 -5.03 -2.63
N PHE A 171 7.28 -5.10 -1.49
CA PHE A 171 8.65 -4.62 -1.28
C PHE A 171 9.47 -5.67 -0.53
N VAL A 172 10.72 -5.85 -0.92
CA VAL A 172 11.64 -6.77 -0.24
C VAL A 172 12.51 -5.97 0.72
N HIS A 173 12.45 -6.34 1.99
CA HIS A 173 13.24 -5.72 3.05
C HIS A 173 14.52 -6.52 3.33
N PRO A 174 15.72 -5.93 3.17
CA PRO A 174 16.95 -6.58 3.64
C PRO A 174 16.98 -6.61 5.17
N HIS A 175 17.70 -7.55 5.75
CA HIS A 175 18.04 -7.47 7.17
C HIS A 175 18.98 -6.29 7.38
N LYS A 176 18.66 -5.40 8.33
CA LYS A 176 19.53 -4.29 8.78
C LYS A 176 19.86 -4.53 10.25
N ASN A 177 19.26 -3.76 11.15
CA ASN A 177 19.38 -3.99 12.60
C ASN A 177 18.33 -5.01 13.11
N CYS A 178 17.27 -5.24 12.34
CA CYS A 178 16.25 -6.25 12.63
C CYS A 178 16.42 -7.47 11.71
N VAL A 179 15.98 -8.62 12.20
CA VAL A 179 15.65 -9.76 11.33
C VAL A 179 14.31 -9.46 10.69
N VAL A 180 14.20 -9.59 9.37
CA VAL A 180 12.92 -9.42 8.65
C VAL A 180 12.53 -10.73 8.00
N THR A 181 11.39 -11.28 8.39
CA THR A 181 10.82 -12.48 7.80
C THR A 181 9.56 -12.10 7.02
N GLN A 182 9.61 -12.22 5.70
CA GLN A 182 8.47 -11.92 4.83
C GLN A 182 7.87 -13.22 4.31
N ARG A 183 6.56 -13.37 4.44
CA ARG A 183 5.82 -14.57 4.00
C ARG A 183 4.70 -14.18 3.06
N GLU A 184 4.76 -14.70 1.84
CA GLU A 184 3.74 -14.48 0.82
C GLU A 184 2.70 -15.61 0.87
N VAL A 185 1.41 -15.25 0.92
CA VAL A 185 0.31 -16.21 0.90
C VAL A 185 0.25 -16.88 -0.47
N GLY A 186 0.10 -18.20 -0.48
CA GLY A 186 0.13 -19.02 -1.69
C GLY A 186 1.53 -19.42 -2.17
N LEU A 187 2.59 -18.78 -1.66
CA LEU A 187 3.97 -19.11 -1.97
C LEU A 187 4.71 -19.69 -0.75
N ASP A 188 4.76 -18.95 0.34
CA ASP A 188 5.51 -19.29 1.57
C ASP A 188 4.59 -19.85 2.66
N THR A 189 3.28 -19.71 2.50
CA THR A 189 2.25 -20.22 3.40
C THR A 189 0.97 -20.51 2.61
N ASP A 190 0.21 -21.52 3.01
CA ASP A 190 -0.99 -21.95 2.28
C ASP A 190 -2.17 -20.98 2.41
N SER A 191 -2.27 -20.27 3.53
CA SER A 191 -3.37 -19.33 3.78
C SER A 191 -2.99 -18.24 4.79
N TRP A 192 -3.81 -17.20 4.86
CA TRP A 192 -3.75 -16.17 5.89
C TRP A 192 -3.86 -16.77 7.29
N GLU A 193 -4.85 -17.63 7.52
CA GLU A 193 -5.09 -18.30 8.80
C GLU A 193 -3.85 -19.08 9.26
N ALA A 194 -3.29 -19.92 8.37
CA ALA A 194 -2.10 -20.71 8.67
C ALA A 194 -0.89 -19.85 9.03
N ALA A 195 -0.68 -18.75 8.30
CA ALA A 195 0.40 -17.81 8.58
C ALA A 195 0.22 -17.11 9.93
N LEU A 196 -0.94 -16.45 10.13
CA LEU A 196 -1.21 -15.62 11.30
C LEU A 196 -1.23 -16.43 12.60
N LYS A 197 -1.83 -17.62 12.59
CA LYS A 197 -1.86 -18.55 13.74
C LYS A 197 -0.46 -18.94 14.25
N ASN A 198 0.52 -19.03 13.35
CA ASN A 198 1.88 -19.42 13.71
C ASN A 198 2.81 -18.22 13.96
N THR A 199 2.41 -16.99 13.62
CA THR A 199 3.26 -15.80 13.73
C THR A 199 3.76 -15.56 15.15
N LEU A 200 2.90 -15.67 16.18
CA LEU A 200 3.29 -15.48 17.59
C LEU A 200 4.35 -16.47 18.09
N ARG A 201 4.47 -17.65 17.44
CA ARG A 201 5.48 -18.66 17.79
C ARG A 201 6.86 -18.36 17.20
N GLN A 202 6.96 -17.35 16.37
CA GLN A 202 8.20 -16.95 15.68
C GLN A 202 8.93 -15.80 16.39
N ALA A 203 8.54 -15.50 17.64
CA ALA A 203 9.10 -14.42 18.46
C ALA A 203 9.16 -13.05 17.74
N PRO A 204 8.03 -12.53 17.24
CA PRO A 204 7.97 -11.22 16.59
C PRO A 204 8.04 -10.08 17.61
N ASP A 205 8.61 -8.94 17.20
CA ASP A 205 8.41 -7.63 17.86
C ASP A 205 7.42 -6.79 17.08
N VAL A 206 7.45 -6.90 15.76
CA VAL A 206 6.55 -6.21 14.84
C VAL A 206 5.93 -7.22 13.88
N ILE A 207 4.63 -7.12 13.68
CA ILE A 207 3.87 -7.96 12.74
C ILE A 207 3.20 -7.04 11.72
N LEU A 208 3.50 -7.23 10.44
CA LEU A 208 2.78 -6.58 9.36
C LEU A 208 1.80 -7.56 8.75
N MET A 209 0.52 -7.19 8.76
CA MET A 209 -0.56 -7.87 8.04
C MET A 209 -0.87 -7.07 6.79
N GLY A 210 -0.67 -7.66 5.62
CA GLY A 210 -0.86 -6.97 4.34
C GLY A 210 -2.24 -6.30 4.24
N GLU A 211 -3.30 -6.99 4.66
CA GLU A 211 -4.66 -6.46 4.61
C GLU A 211 -5.59 -7.10 5.65
N ILE A 212 -6.42 -6.25 6.29
CA ILE A 212 -7.59 -6.66 7.08
C ILE A 212 -8.79 -6.71 6.13
N ARG A 213 -9.34 -7.92 5.90
CA ARG A 213 -10.43 -8.15 4.93
C ARG A 213 -11.77 -8.44 5.58
N ASP A 214 -11.73 -9.03 6.77
CA ASP A 214 -12.87 -9.62 7.46
C ASP A 214 -12.67 -9.63 8.97
N ARG A 215 -13.64 -10.23 9.66
CA ARG A 215 -13.63 -10.39 11.10
C ARG A 215 -12.41 -11.17 11.58
N GLU A 216 -12.07 -12.28 10.95
CA GLU A 216 -11.00 -13.18 11.39
C GLU A 216 -9.65 -12.47 11.35
N THR A 217 -9.33 -11.79 10.25
CA THR A 217 -8.10 -11.00 10.12
C THR A 217 -8.07 -9.84 11.12
N MET A 218 -9.23 -9.23 11.43
CA MET A 218 -9.30 -8.18 12.45
C MET A 218 -9.08 -8.72 13.86
N GLU A 219 -9.64 -9.89 14.21
CA GLU A 219 -9.42 -10.56 15.48
C GLU A 219 -7.93 -10.89 15.70
N HIS A 220 -7.22 -11.34 14.66
CA HIS A 220 -5.78 -11.53 14.71
C HIS A 220 -5.00 -10.23 14.95
N ALA A 221 -5.37 -9.14 14.25
CA ALA A 221 -4.70 -7.85 14.43
C ALA A 221 -4.84 -7.31 15.85
N VAL A 222 -6.03 -7.43 16.44
CA VAL A 222 -6.30 -7.07 17.85
C VAL A 222 -5.48 -7.97 18.79
N ALA A 223 -5.52 -9.29 18.62
CA ALA A 223 -4.79 -10.25 19.46
C ALA A 223 -3.27 -9.99 19.45
N PHE A 224 -2.68 -9.61 18.31
CA PHE A 224 -1.26 -9.26 18.24
C PHE A 224 -0.96 -8.00 19.08
N ALA A 225 -1.80 -6.98 18.99
CA ALA A 225 -1.63 -5.76 19.76
C ALA A 225 -1.81 -6.00 21.27
N GLU A 226 -2.78 -6.82 21.68
CA GLU A 226 -3.04 -7.19 23.08
C GLU A 226 -1.90 -8.01 23.69
N THR A 227 -1.30 -8.89 22.91
CA THR A 227 -0.17 -9.73 23.37
C THR A 227 1.17 -8.99 23.38
N GLY A 228 1.17 -7.67 23.14
CA GLY A 228 2.32 -6.81 23.36
C GLY A 228 3.16 -6.49 22.13
N HIS A 229 2.68 -6.84 20.92
CA HIS A 229 3.38 -6.60 19.66
C HIS A 229 2.88 -5.32 18.97
N LEU A 230 3.72 -4.70 18.15
CA LEU A 230 3.27 -3.69 17.21
C LEU A 230 2.70 -4.38 15.98
N CYS A 231 1.40 -4.23 15.75
CA CYS A 231 0.74 -4.70 14.54
C CYS A 231 0.54 -3.55 13.56
N LEU A 232 1.08 -3.68 12.36
CA LEU A 232 0.88 -2.79 11.23
C LEU A 232 -0.04 -3.50 10.24
N ALA A 233 -1.09 -2.84 9.77
CA ALA A 233 -2.02 -3.46 8.82
C ALA A 233 -2.54 -2.46 7.80
N THR A 234 -3.14 -2.93 6.70
CA THR A 234 -3.91 -2.06 5.79
C THR A 234 -5.39 -2.38 5.84
N LEU A 235 -6.19 -1.39 5.48
CA LEU A 235 -7.64 -1.53 5.30
C LEU A 235 -8.10 -0.66 4.13
N HIS A 236 -9.04 -1.15 3.35
CA HIS A 236 -9.68 -0.37 2.30
C HIS A 236 -10.85 0.44 2.87
N ALA A 237 -10.65 1.74 3.04
CA ALA A 237 -11.67 2.74 3.34
C ALA A 237 -11.14 4.11 2.88
N ASN A 238 -11.92 5.19 2.98
CA ASN A 238 -11.50 6.51 2.48
C ASN A 238 -11.10 7.49 3.59
N SER A 239 -11.37 7.17 4.85
CA SER A 239 -11.01 7.97 6.03
C SER A 239 -10.95 7.11 7.30
N ALA A 240 -10.42 7.64 8.39
CA ALA A 240 -10.35 6.96 9.68
C ALA A 240 -11.76 6.59 10.21
N ASN A 241 -12.72 7.51 10.11
CA ASN A 241 -14.10 7.23 10.53
C ASN A 241 -14.72 6.10 9.74
N GLN A 242 -14.62 6.14 8.39
CA GLN A 242 -15.11 5.05 7.56
C GLN A 242 -14.40 3.71 7.80
N ALA A 243 -13.12 3.76 8.17
CA ALA A 243 -12.38 2.56 8.54
C ALA A 243 -12.92 1.95 9.84
N LEU A 244 -13.19 2.76 10.86
CA LEU A 244 -13.83 2.30 12.10
C LEU A 244 -15.21 1.73 11.85
N ASP A 245 -16.07 2.42 11.09
CA ASP A 245 -17.40 1.91 10.71
C ASP A 245 -17.31 0.57 9.98
N ARG A 246 -16.35 0.43 9.05
CA ARG A 246 -16.12 -0.82 8.32
C ARG A 246 -15.68 -1.95 9.25
N ILE A 247 -14.76 -1.68 10.17
CA ILE A 247 -14.29 -2.65 11.17
C ILE A 247 -15.47 -3.09 12.07
N ILE A 248 -16.27 -2.16 12.55
CA ILE A 248 -17.46 -2.45 13.37
C ILE A 248 -18.43 -3.36 12.61
N ASN A 249 -18.60 -3.13 11.30
CA ASN A 249 -19.49 -3.92 10.45
C ASN A 249 -18.96 -5.32 10.10
N PHE A 250 -17.71 -5.64 10.34
CA PHE A 250 -17.23 -7.02 10.26
C PHE A 250 -17.78 -7.90 11.38
N PHE A 251 -18.28 -7.29 12.48
CA PHE A 251 -18.71 -7.99 13.67
C PHE A 251 -20.22 -7.94 13.84
N PRO A 252 -20.85 -9.06 14.28
CA PRO A 252 -22.24 -9.06 14.65
C PRO A 252 -22.49 -8.16 15.86
N GLU A 253 -23.71 -7.66 16.03
CA GLU A 253 -24.06 -6.64 17.04
C GLU A 253 -23.63 -7.01 18.46
N GLU A 254 -23.82 -8.26 18.84
CA GLU A 254 -23.46 -8.77 20.17
C GLU A 254 -21.95 -8.76 20.46
N ARG A 255 -21.10 -8.69 19.43
CA ARG A 255 -19.64 -8.64 19.57
C ARG A 255 -19.06 -7.24 19.48
N ARG A 256 -19.84 -6.27 19.02
CA ARG A 256 -19.38 -4.88 18.84
C ARG A 256 -18.91 -4.19 20.12
N PRO A 257 -19.57 -4.36 21.30
CA PRO A 257 -19.09 -3.75 22.52
C PRO A 257 -17.68 -4.22 22.92
N GLN A 258 -17.39 -5.52 22.77
CA GLN A 258 -16.07 -6.05 23.03
C GLN A 258 -15.04 -5.50 22.03
N LEU A 259 -15.36 -5.49 20.73
CA LEU A 259 -14.50 -4.92 19.70
C LEU A 259 -14.15 -3.46 19.98
N LEU A 260 -15.14 -2.63 20.33
CA LEU A 260 -14.92 -1.20 20.64
C LEU A 260 -14.01 -1.03 21.87
N MET A 261 -14.20 -1.85 22.90
CA MET A 261 -13.30 -1.90 24.05
C MET A 261 -11.87 -2.24 23.62
N ASP A 262 -11.69 -3.31 22.84
CA ASP A 262 -10.38 -3.78 22.40
C ASP A 262 -9.69 -2.72 21.52
N LEU A 263 -10.41 -2.10 20.59
CA LEU A 263 -9.90 -1.01 19.76
C LEU A 263 -9.51 0.21 20.61
N SER A 264 -10.35 0.60 21.57
CA SER A 264 -10.08 1.75 22.43
C SER A 264 -8.77 1.62 23.20
N LEU A 265 -8.41 0.40 23.59
CA LEU A 265 -7.20 0.10 24.35
C LEU A 265 -5.96 -0.13 23.47
N ASN A 266 -6.14 -0.78 22.33
CA ASN A 266 -5.03 -1.31 21.54
C ASN A 266 -4.70 -0.52 20.29
N LEU A 267 -5.63 0.28 19.74
CA LEU A 267 -5.35 1.13 18.60
C LEU A 267 -4.28 2.17 18.97
N ARG A 268 -3.35 2.44 18.05
CA ARG A 268 -2.33 3.50 18.18
C ARG A 268 -2.59 4.62 17.19
N ALA A 269 -2.82 4.25 15.94
CA ALA A 269 -3.07 5.22 14.88
C ALA A 269 -3.92 4.62 13.77
N MET A 270 -4.70 5.47 13.12
CA MET A 270 -5.21 5.24 11.77
C MET A 270 -4.64 6.31 10.84
N VAL A 271 -4.08 5.85 9.73
CA VAL A 271 -3.39 6.72 8.76
C VAL A 271 -4.07 6.55 7.43
N SER A 272 -4.90 7.51 7.04
CA SER A 272 -5.61 7.46 5.76
C SER A 272 -4.82 8.22 4.70
N GLN A 273 -4.74 7.70 3.47
CA GLN A 273 -3.87 8.26 2.43
C GLN A 273 -4.55 8.35 1.08
N ARG A 274 -4.34 9.49 0.41
CA ARG A 274 -4.68 9.76 -1.00
C ARG A 274 -3.45 10.26 -1.73
N LEU A 275 -3.33 9.93 -3.02
CA LEU A 275 -2.28 10.47 -3.89
C LEU A 275 -2.86 11.51 -4.83
N ILE A 276 -2.37 12.72 -4.72
CA ILE A 276 -2.82 13.89 -5.47
C ILE A 276 -1.78 14.22 -6.56
N PRO A 277 -2.16 14.50 -7.82
CA PRO A 277 -1.22 14.96 -8.83
C PRO A 277 -0.46 16.21 -8.37
N LYS A 278 0.86 16.23 -8.60
CA LYS A 278 1.66 17.42 -8.33
C LYS A 278 1.39 18.50 -9.38
N GLN A 279 1.46 19.75 -8.98
CA GLN A 279 1.22 20.90 -9.84
C GLN A 279 2.20 20.99 -11.00
N ASP A 280 3.44 20.51 -10.83
CA ASP A 280 4.46 20.45 -11.89
C ASP A 280 4.23 19.32 -12.91
N GLY A 281 3.15 18.54 -12.76
CA GLY A 281 2.83 17.38 -13.60
C GLY A 281 3.76 16.18 -13.42
N LYS A 282 4.70 16.22 -12.47
CA LYS A 282 5.69 15.15 -12.25
C LYS A 282 5.39 14.33 -11.02
N GLY A 283 4.60 13.28 -11.18
CA GLY A 283 4.27 12.36 -10.11
C GLY A 283 3.13 12.84 -9.22
N ARG A 284 3.07 12.30 -8.00
CA ARG A 284 1.97 12.52 -7.05
C ARG A 284 2.53 12.86 -5.68
N ALA A 285 1.78 13.65 -4.91
CA ALA A 285 2.03 13.93 -3.50
C ALA A 285 1.04 13.14 -2.62
N ALA A 286 1.49 12.69 -1.45
CA ALA A 286 0.62 12.05 -0.49
C ALA A 286 -0.12 13.12 0.33
N ALA A 287 -1.45 13.11 0.28
CA ALA A 287 -2.29 13.75 1.29
C ALA A 287 -2.61 12.70 2.36
N VAL A 288 -2.29 12.99 3.61
CA VAL A 288 -2.38 12.03 4.71
C VAL A 288 -3.26 12.58 5.82
N GLU A 289 -4.28 11.81 6.19
CA GLU A 289 -5.07 12.02 7.40
C GLU A 289 -4.51 11.15 8.51
N ILE A 290 -4.34 11.70 9.72
CA ILE A 290 -3.77 10.97 10.86
C ILE A 290 -4.67 11.13 12.08
N MET A 291 -5.16 10.00 12.57
CA MET A 291 -5.82 9.86 13.86
C MET A 291 -4.86 9.12 14.82
N LEU A 292 -4.55 9.74 15.94
CA LEU A 292 -3.82 9.10 17.04
C LEU A 292 -4.78 8.76 18.16
N ASN A 293 -4.61 7.60 18.78
CA ASN A 293 -5.47 7.16 19.88
C ASN A 293 -5.09 7.86 21.21
N THR A 294 -5.48 9.12 21.33
CA THR A 294 -5.39 9.86 22.59
C THR A 294 -6.50 9.41 23.55
N PRO A 295 -6.43 9.75 24.86
CA PRO A 295 -7.48 9.37 25.81
C PRO A 295 -8.89 9.79 25.38
N LEU A 296 -9.04 10.95 24.73
CA LEU A 296 -10.34 11.42 24.25
C LEU A 296 -10.82 10.60 23.03
N ILE A 297 -9.92 10.28 22.09
CA ILE A 297 -10.26 9.41 20.95
C ILE A 297 -10.60 8.00 21.43
N SER A 298 -9.85 7.47 22.41
CA SER A 298 -10.12 6.18 23.04
C SER A 298 -11.52 6.11 23.66
N ASP A 299 -11.93 7.16 24.37
CA ASP A 299 -13.27 7.26 24.97
C ASP A 299 -14.38 7.30 23.90
N LEU A 300 -14.18 8.06 22.82
CA LEU A 300 -15.13 8.10 21.70
C LEU A 300 -15.24 6.74 21.00
N ILE A 301 -14.13 6.05 20.79
CA ILE A 301 -14.14 4.69 20.20
C ILE A 301 -14.90 3.73 21.12
N PHE A 302 -14.60 3.76 22.42
CA PHE A 302 -15.27 2.91 23.43
C PHE A 302 -16.78 3.10 23.44
N LYS A 303 -17.26 4.36 23.31
CA LYS A 303 -18.68 4.71 23.25
C LYS A 303 -19.33 4.44 21.90
N GLY A 304 -18.54 4.24 20.84
CA GLY A 304 -19.03 4.11 19.47
C GLY A 304 -19.36 5.45 18.80
N ASP A 305 -18.94 6.58 19.37
CA ASP A 305 -19.19 7.94 18.88
C ASP A 305 -18.18 8.33 17.78
N VAL A 306 -18.05 7.45 16.78
CA VAL A 306 -17.04 7.55 15.70
C VAL A 306 -17.15 8.85 14.91
N HIS A 307 -18.35 9.39 14.77
CA HIS A 307 -18.62 10.62 14.01
C HIS A 307 -17.99 11.89 14.63
N GLU A 308 -17.73 11.90 15.95
CA GLU A 308 -17.13 13.03 16.65
C GLU A 308 -15.60 13.07 16.52
N ILE A 309 -14.97 11.96 16.14
CA ILE A 309 -13.51 11.81 16.07
C ILE A 309 -12.86 12.87 15.18
N LYS A 310 -13.47 13.18 14.02
CA LYS A 310 -12.94 14.13 13.06
C LYS A 310 -12.79 15.54 13.62
N GLU A 311 -13.72 15.98 14.44
CA GLU A 311 -13.65 17.29 15.10
C GLU A 311 -12.52 17.37 16.14
N ILE A 312 -12.23 16.26 16.82
CA ILE A 312 -11.10 16.17 17.75
C ILE A 312 -9.78 16.19 16.97
N MET A 313 -9.69 15.43 15.89
CA MET A 313 -8.49 15.43 15.02
C MET A 313 -8.18 16.83 14.51
N LYS A 314 -9.19 17.56 14.03
CA LYS A 314 -9.05 18.93 13.51
C LYS A 314 -8.43 19.89 14.54
N LYS A 315 -8.76 19.71 15.82
CA LYS A 315 -8.28 20.55 16.95
C LYS A 315 -6.95 20.08 17.55
N SER A 316 -6.45 18.90 17.16
CA SER A 316 -5.30 18.23 17.78
C SER A 316 -4.05 18.15 16.90
N ARG A 317 -3.85 19.15 16.03
CA ARG A 317 -2.63 19.23 15.17
C ARG A 317 -1.34 19.27 15.97
N ASN A 318 -1.36 19.92 17.12
CA ASN A 318 -0.21 19.98 18.04
C ASN A 318 0.21 18.61 18.59
N LEU A 319 -0.66 17.61 18.52
CA LEU A 319 -0.37 16.22 18.89
C LEU A 319 0.04 15.36 17.69
N GLY A 320 0.15 15.95 16.50
CA GLY A 320 0.48 15.22 15.26
C GLY A 320 -0.73 14.66 14.49
N MET A 321 -1.96 14.92 14.94
CA MET A 321 -3.16 14.58 14.18
C MET A 321 -3.41 15.61 13.07
N GLN A 322 -4.01 15.16 11.97
CA GLN A 322 -4.50 16.05 10.92
C GLN A 322 -5.61 15.39 10.11
N THR A 323 -6.51 16.22 9.58
CA THR A 323 -7.55 15.80 8.64
C THR A 323 -7.04 15.89 7.20
N PHE A 324 -7.76 15.27 6.25
CA PHE A 324 -7.43 15.43 4.83
C PHE A 324 -7.49 16.89 4.37
N ASP A 325 -8.49 17.65 4.79
CA ASP A 325 -8.63 19.04 4.38
C ASP A 325 -7.46 19.90 4.87
N GLN A 326 -6.95 19.63 6.07
CA GLN A 326 -5.73 20.27 6.58
C GLN A 326 -4.48 19.87 5.78
N ALA A 327 -4.33 18.59 5.44
CA ALA A 327 -3.21 18.11 4.61
C ALA A 327 -3.25 18.71 3.20
N LEU A 328 -4.44 18.82 2.60
CA LEU A 328 -4.64 19.44 1.28
C LEU A 328 -4.37 20.93 1.31
N PHE A 329 -4.80 21.64 2.37
CA PHE A 329 -4.47 23.04 2.56
C PHE A 329 -2.96 23.27 2.63
N ASP A 330 -2.25 22.49 3.44
CA ASP A 330 -0.80 22.60 3.59
C ASP A 330 -0.06 22.30 2.27
N ALA A 331 -0.48 21.27 1.54
CA ALA A 331 0.09 20.95 0.22
C ALA A 331 -0.18 22.04 -0.83
N TYR A 332 -1.34 22.67 -0.77
CA TYR A 332 -1.67 23.82 -1.61
C TYR A 332 -0.80 25.05 -1.25
N GLU A 333 -0.68 25.39 0.03
CA GLU A 333 0.17 26.50 0.49
C GLU A 333 1.64 26.29 0.13
N ALA A 334 2.14 25.05 0.21
CA ALA A 334 3.49 24.68 -0.17
C ALA A 334 3.71 24.63 -1.71
N ASN A 335 2.72 25.00 -2.51
CA ASN A 335 2.76 24.96 -3.98
C ASN A 335 3.01 23.55 -4.57
N VAL A 336 2.65 22.51 -3.84
CA VAL A 336 2.83 21.10 -4.26
C VAL A 336 1.68 20.64 -5.16
N ILE A 337 0.44 21.07 -4.84
CA ILE A 337 -0.78 20.72 -5.60
C ILE A 337 -1.51 21.97 -6.08
N SER A 338 -2.35 21.81 -7.10
CA SER A 338 -3.20 22.90 -7.62
C SER A 338 -4.40 23.18 -6.70
N TYR A 339 -5.02 24.34 -6.88
CA TYR A 339 -6.25 24.70 -6.19
C TYR A 339 -7.40 23.73 -6.54
N GLU A 340 -7.53 23.40 -7.82
CA GLU A 340 -8.55 22.51 -8.36
C GLU A 340 -8.39 21.09 -7.78
N ASP A 341 -7.16 20.59 -7.72
CA ASP A 341 -6.89 19.27 -7.16
C ASP A 341 -7.09 19.23 -5.65
N ALA A 342 -6.76 20.29 -4.92
CA ALA A 342 -7.07 20.41 -3.50
C ALA A 342 -8.57 20.30 -3.25
N LEU A 343 -9.39 21.10 -3.96
CA LEU A 343 -10.84 21.08 -3.80
C LEU A 343 -11.51 19.78 -4.25
N ARG A 344 -11.02 19.17 -5.35
CA ARG A 344 -11.54 17.89 -5.88
C ARG A 344 -11.38 16.75 -4.89
N ASN A 345 -10.33 16.78 -4.07
CA ASN A 345 -9.99 15.73 -3.13
C ASN A 345 -10.40 16.06 -1.68
N ALA A 346 -11.01 17.22 -1.44
CA ALA A 346 -11.47 17.63 -0.12
C ALA A 346 -12.59 16.74 0.42
N ASP A 347 -12.61 16.52 1.72
CA ASP A 347 -13.74 15.90 2.41
C ASP A 347 -14.91 16.88 2.55
N SER A 348 -14.60 18.18 2.82
CA SER A 348 -15.55 19.28 2.78
C SER A 348 -15.05 20.39 1.84
N LEU A 349 -15.56 20.37 0.60
CA LEU A 349 -15.20 21.34 -0.42
C LEU A 349 -15.42 22.79 0.06
N ASN A 350 -16.53 23.05 0.76
CA ASN A 350 -16.86 24.39 1.23
C ASN A 350 -15.94 24.84 2.36
N ASP A 351 -15.63 23.96 3.30
CA ASP A 351 -14.73 24.29 4.41
C ASP A 351 -13.31 24.55 3.92
N LEU A 352 -12.80 23.69 3.02
CA LEU A 352 -11.46 23.90 2.45
C LEU A 352 -11.39 25.17 1.60
N ARG A 353 -12.42 25.46 0.79
CA ARG A 353 -12.50 26.71 0.03
C ARG A 353 -12.48 27.93 0.92
N LEU A 354 -13.27 27.89 2.02
CA LEU A 354 -13.31 28.99 3.01
C LEU A 354 -11.97 29.13 3.73
N GLN A 355 -11.35 28.02 4.12
CA GLN A 355 -10.03 28.02 4.75
C GLN A 355 -8.95 28.63 3.84
N ILE A 356 -8.93 28.27 2.57
CA ILE A 356 -8.01 28.87 1.58
C ILE A 356 -8.27 30.36 1.45
N LYS A 357 -9.52 30.78 1.29
CA LYS A 357 -9.87 32.18 1.14
C LYS A 357 -9.46 33.05 2.35
N LEU A 358 -9.59 32.53 3.55
CA LEU A 358 -9.31 33.27 4.78
C LEU A 358 -7.84 33.24 5.19
N ASN A 359 -7.18 32.08 5.06
CA ASN A 359 -5.90 31.83 5.69
C ASN A 359 -4.73 31.70 4.72
N SER A 360 -4.98 31.47 3.40
CA SER A 360 -3.91 31.27 2.44
C SER A 360 -3.11 32.55 2.19
N GLN A 361 -1.78 32.42 2.28
CA GLN A 361 -0.87 33.48 1.87
C GLN A 361 -0.68 33.46 0.35
N ARG A 362 -0.74 32.29 -0.26
CA ARG A 362 -0.65 32.10 -1.70
C ARG A 362 -1.83 32.73 -2.45
N ALA A 363 -3.06 32.61 -1.91
CA ALA A 363 -4.26 33.21 -2.50
C ALA A 363 -4.26 34.76 -2.42
N LYS A 364 -3.45 35.34 -1.54
CA LYS A 364 -3.29 36.79 -1.40
C LYS A 364 -2.22 37.39 -2.32
N SER A 365 -1.48 36.58 -3.07
CA SER A 365 -0.51 37.08 -4.04
C SER A 365 -1.21 37.70 -5.27
N PRO A 366 -0.67 38.79 -5.88
CA PRO A 366 -1.31 39.49 -6.99
C PRO A 366 -1.62 38.60 -8.21
N ASP A 367 -0.83 37.55 -8.43
CA ASP A 367 -0.98 36.67 -9.61
C ASP A 367 -2.23 35.78 -9.57
N LEU A 368 -2.77 35.49 -8.37
CA LEU A 368 -4.01 34.72 -8.23
C LEU A 368 -5.26 35.60 -8.16
N ALA A 369 -5.11 36.88 -7.83
CA ALA A 369 -6.23 37.83 -7.80
C ALA A 369 -6.74 38.19 -9.19
N SER A 370 -5.90 38.12 -10.23
CA SER A 370 -6.25 38.44 -11.60
C SER A 370 -7.17 37.45 -12.31
N GLY A 371 -7.42 36.26 -11.72
CA GLY A 371 -8.32 35.24 -12.29
C GLY A 371 -9.68 35.11 -11.60
N THR A 372 -9.92 35.82 -10.50
CA THR A 372 -11.14 35.68 -9.69
C THR A 372 -12.21 36.73 -9.95
N GLU A 373 -11.98 37.69 -10.85
CA GLU A 373 -12.93 38.76 -11.15
C GLU A 373 -14.22 38.31 -11.85
N HIS A 374 -14.30 37.02 -12.24
CA HIS A 374 -15.47 36.47 -12.94
C HIS A 374 -16.38 35.60 -12.09
N PHE A 375 -16.13 35.45 -10.79
CA PHE A 375 -17.03 34.72 -9.92
C PHE A 375 -18.03 35.65 -9.23
N ALA A 376 -19.13 35.92 -9.93
CA ALA A 376 -20.32 36.51 -9.33
C ALA A 376 -20.96 35.49 -8.38
N ILE A 377 -21.24 35.93 -7.14
CA ILE A 377 -22.06 35.19 -6.21
C ILE A 377 -23.48 35.16 -6.75
N VAL A 378 -24.00 33.98 -7.14
CA VAL A 378 -25.41 33.74 -7.40
C VAL A 378 -26.03 33.12 -6.16
#